data_2ab32d89afa1004d7c351dd44e670194
#
_entry.id   2ab32d89afa1004d7c351dd44e670194
#
_cell.length_a   1.000
_cell.length_b   1.000
_cell.length_c   1.000
_cell.angle_alpha   90.00
_cell.angle_beta   90.00
_cell.angle_gamma   90.00
#
_symmetry.space_group_name_H-M   'P 1'
#
loop_
_entity.id
_entity.type
_entity.pdbx_description
1 polymer ?
#
loop_
_entity_poly.entity_id
_entity_poly.type
_entity_poly.pdbx_seq_one_letter_code
_entity_poly.pdbx_strand_id
1 'polypeptide(L)'
;MYDLNRFLSAQRRDYAAALREIRSGRKRSHWIWYIFPQVAGLGMSSTSQFYAISGLDEARAYLSEATLRAHLLEISSALLALEESDPTAVFGFPDDLKLRSSMTLFAAAAPDEPVFSAVLDKFFGGQPDARTLQILGL
;
A
#
# COMPACT_ATOMS: atom_id res chain seq x y z
N MET A 1 -18.02 -4.94 -11.14
CA MET A 1 -17.90 -3.68 -10.42
C MET A 1 -17.24 -3.91 -9.06
N TYR A 2 -16.28 -3.09 -8.70
CA TYR A 2 -15.53 -3.28 -7.46
C TYR A 2 -16.13 -2.45 -6.34
N ASP A 3 -16.18 -3.03 -5.14
CA ASP A 3 -16.64 -2.30 -3.94
C ASP A 3 -15.50 -1.50 -3.33
N LEU A 4 -15.30 -0.29 -3.82
CA LEU A 4 -14.27 0.60 -3.29
C LEU A 4 -14.72 1.34 -2.02
N ASN A 5 -16.00 1.26 -1.67
CA ASN A 5 -16.51 1.91 -0.46
C ASN A 5 -15.88 1.34 0.82
N ARG A 6 -15.46 0.09 0.80
CA ARG A 6 -14.79 -0.50 1.96
C ARG A 6 -13.50 0.27 2.28
N PHE A 7 -12.77 0.71 1.26
CA PHE A 7 -11.58 1.53 1.44
C PHE A 7 -11.93 2.97 1.84
N LEU A 8 -12.90 3.57 1.15
CA LEU A 8 -13.30 4.94 1.43
C LEU A 8 -13.80 5.10 2.86
N SER A 9 -14.62 4.18 3.35
CA SER A 9 -15.15 4.21 4.71
C SER A 9 -14.03 4.08 5.75
N ALA A 10 -13.13 3.12 5.55
CA ALA A 10 -12.02 2.89 6.48
C ALA A 10 -11.06 4.08 6.49
N GLN A 11 -10.76 4.64 5.32
CA GLN A 11 -9.84 5.79 5.22
C GLN A 11 -10.46 7.07 5.79
N ARG A 12 -11.77 7.26 5.63
CA ARG A 12 -12.45 8.40 6.24
C ARG A 12 -12.24 8.40 7.76
N ARG A 13 -12.19 7.23 8.37
CA ARG A 13 -11.97 7.07 9.81
C ARG A 13 -10.50 7.23 10.19
N ASP A 14 -9.58 6.62 9.43
CA ASP A 14 -8.21 6.39 9.90
C ASP A 14 -7.10 7.07 9.09
N TYR A 15 -7.39 7.63 7.91
CA TYR A 15 -6.31 8.13 7.04
C TYR A 15 -5.50 9.26 7.68
N ALA A 16 -6.15 10.22 8.35
CA ALA A 16 -5.45 11.33 8.97
C ALA A 16 -4.45 10.84 10.02
N ALA A 17 -4.84 9.84 10.81
CA ALA A 17 -3.94 9.25 11.81
C ALA A 17 -2.78 8.49 11.13
N ALA A 18 -3.07 7.73 10.08
CA ALA A 18 -2.04 7.00 9.34
C ALA A 18 -1.00 7.94 8.76
N LEU A 19 -1.43 9.02 8.12
CA LEU A 19 -0.53 10.01 7.54
C LEU A 19 0.33 10.67 8.62
N ARG A 20 -0.26 11.03 9.74
CA ARG A 20 0.46 11.63 10.87
C ARG A 20 1.52 10.68 11.41
N GLU A 21 1.19 9.38 11.55
CA GLU A 21 2.13 8.37 12.04
C GLU A 21 3.29 8.20 11.07
N ILE A 22 3.01 8.12 9.76
CA ILE A 22 4.07 8.00 8.75
C ILE A 22 4.98 9.24 8.79
N ARG A 23 4.41 10.44 8.85
CA ARG A 23 5.20 11.67 8.92
C ARG A 23 6.06 11.75 10.18
N SER A 24 5.64 11.09 11.26
CA SER A 24 6.43 11.00 12.47
C SER A 24 7.52 9.91 12.39
N GLY A 25 7.52 9.11 11.32
CA GLY A 25 8.52 8.07 11.07
C GLY A 25 8.19 6.72 11.68
N ARG A 26 7.00 6.54 12.25
CA ARG A 26 6.66 5.27 12.90
C ARG A 26 5.17 5.01 12.95
N LYS A 27 4.77 3.86 12.38
CA LYS A 27 3.39 3.35 12.45
C LYS A 27 3.08 2.89 13.88
N ARG A 28 1.94 3.33 14.41
CA ARG A 28 1.52 3.02 15.79
C ARG A 28 0.18 2.30 15.86
N SER A 29 -0.70 2.45 14.84
CA SER A 29 -2.05 1.90 14.83
C SER A 29 -2.20 0.85 13.72
N HIS A 30 -3.37 0.19 13.70
CA HIS A 30 -3.63 -0.96 12.83
C HIS A 30 -4.44 -0.54 11.61
N TRP A 31 -3.77 -0.09 10.53
CA TRP A 31 -4.43 0.42 9.34
C TRP A 31 -3.85 -0.08 8.01
N ILE A 32 -2.89 -0.98 8.05
CA ILE A 32 -2.12 -1.36 6.85
C ILE A 32 -3.01 -1.89 5.71
N TRP A 33 -4.03 -2.69 6.03
CA TRP A 33 -4.85 -3.38 5.04
C TRP A 33 -5.58 -2.45 4.07
N TYR A 34 -5.99 -1.27 4.52
CA TYR A 34 -6.79 -0.34 3.72
C TYR A 34 -6.09 0.97 3.40
N ILE A 35 -4.90 1.19 3.94
CA ILE A 35 -4.07 2.35 3.59
C ILE A 35 -3.05 1.96 2.52
N PHE A 36 -2.47 0.76 2.63
CA PHE A 36 -1.58 0.18 1.63
C PHE A 36 -2.11 -1.20 1.23
N PRO A 37 -3.19 -1.24 0.41
CA PRO A 37 -3.82 -2.52 0.09
C PRO A 37 -2.92 -3.46 -0.69
N GLN A 38 -3.14 -4.76 -0.51
CA GLN A 38 -2.38 -5.82 -1.16
C GLN A 38 -3.28 -6.63 -2.08
N VAL A 39 -2.66 -7.38 -3.01
CA VAL A 39 -3.40 -8.31 -3.86
C VAL A 39 -3.93 -9.49 -3.04
N ALA A 40 -5.06 -10.04 -3.46
CA ALA A 40 -5.65 -11.22 -2.83
C ALA A 40 -4.72 -12.42 -2.94
N GLY A 41 -4.76 -13.29 -1.94
CA GLY A 41 -3.96 -14.51 -1.92
C GLY A 41 -2.73 -14.46 -1.04
N LEU A 42 -2.41 -13.30 -0.47
CA LEU A 42 -1.25 -13.15 0.42
C LEU A 42 -1.63 -13.35 1.88
N GLY A 43 -2.72 -12.72 2.33
CA GLY A 43 -3.15 -12.77 3.72
C GLY A 43 -4.28 -13.77 3.94
N MET A 44 -4.32 -14.40 5.12
CA MET A 44 -5.30 -15.42 5.45
C MET A 44 -6.37 -14.95 6.44
N SER A 45 -6.14 -13.82 7.15
CA SER A 45 -7.12 -13.32 8.11
C SER A 45 -8.36 -12.78 7.40
N SER A 46 -9.48 -12.71 8.13
CA SER A 46 -10.71 -12.13 7.58
C SER A 46 -10.52 -10.66 7.18
N THR A 47 -9.74 -9.90 7.94
CA THR A 47 -9.42 -8.52 7.61
C THR A 47 -8.61 -8.41 6.32
N SER A 48 -7.57 -9.24 6.18
CA SER A 48 -6.76 -9.28 4.96
C SER A 48 -7.60 -9.61 3.74
N GLN A 49 -8.50 -10.59 3.88
CA GLN A 49 -9.36 -11.01 2.77
C GLN A 49 -10.40 -9.96 2.42
N PHE A 50 -10.95 -9.28 3.42
CA PHE A 50 -11.95 -8.23 3.20
C PHE A 50 -11.40 -7.06 2.37
N TYR A 51 -10.16 -6.66 2.64
CA TYR A 51 -9.53 -5.53 1.95
C TYR A 51 -8.64 -5.94 0.78
N ALA A 52 -8.57 -7.23 0.45
CA ALA A 52 -7.72 -7.71 -0.63
C ALA A 52 -8.19 -7.18 -2.00
N ILE A 53 -7.23 -6.80 -2.83
CA ILE A 53 -7.50 -6.34 -4.19
C ILE A 53 -7.39 -7.54 -5.12
N SER A 54 -8.41 -7.76 -5.95
CA SER A 54 -8.56 -8.96 -6.75
C SER A 54 -7.51 -9.11 -7.86
N GLY A 55 -6.89 -8.02 -8.29
CA GLY A 55 -5.87 -8.04 -9.34
C GLY A 55 -5.62 -6.66 -9.91
N LEU A 56 -4.96 -6.62 -11.07
CA LEU A 56 -4.58 -5.35 -11.69
C LEU A 56 -5.78 -4.47 -12.04
N ASP A 57 -6.89 -5.07 -12.48
CA ASP A 57 -8.06 -4.28 -12.86
C ASP A 57 -8.65 -3.54 -11.67
N GLU A 58 -8.76 -4.20 -10.51
CA GLU A 58 -9.25 -3.53 -9.30
C GLU A 58 -8.23 -2.52 -8.79
N ALA A 59 -6.94 -2.81 -8.88
CA ALA A 59 -5.90 -1.85 -8.51
C ALA A 59 -5.99 -0.57 -9.37
N ARG A 60 -6.25 -0.72 -10.66
CA ARG A 60 -6.47 0.41 -11.55
C ARG A 60 -7.75 1.18 -11.22
N ALA A 61 -8.83 0.46 -10.88
CA ALA A 61 -10.07 1.09 -10.42
C ALA A 61 -9.84 1.89 -9.14
N TYR A 62 -9.08 1.34 -8.20
CA TYR A 62 -8.67 2.02 -6.97
C TYR A 62 -7.98 3.35 -7.29
N LEU A 63 -7.00 3.32 -8.19
CA LEU A 63 -6.25 4.52 -8.59
C LEU A 63 -7.07 5.48 -9.45
N SER A 64 -8.21 5.05 -9.99
CA SER A 64 -9.12 5.92 -10.74
C SER A 64 -10.11 6.65 -9.83
N GLU A 65 -10.26 6.20 -8.57
CA GLU A 65 -11.09 6.90 -7.59
C GLU A 65 -10.27 8.06 -7.01
N ALA A 66 -10.80 9.29 -7.11
CA ALA A 66 -10.05 10.50 -6.82
C ALA A 66 -9.48 10.55 -5.39
N THR A 67 -10.28 10.19 -4.40
CA THR A 67 -9.87 10.23 -2.99
C THR A 67 -8.82 9.16 -2.69
N LEU A 68 -9.06 7.94 -3.14
CA LEU A 68 -8.13 6.83 -2.90
C LEU A 68 -6.79 7.08 -3.58
N ARG A 69 -6.82 7.60 -4.80
CA ARG A 69 -5.60 7.96 -5.53
C ARG A 69 -4.83 9.04 -4.77
N ALA A 70 -5.51 10.12 -4.37
CA ALA A 70 -4.87 11.23 -3.68
C ALA A 70 -4.22 10.77 -2.37
N HIS A 71 -4.93 9.95 -1.59
CA HIS A 71 -4.40 9.44 -0.33
C HIS A 71 -3.18 8.56 -0.53
N LEU A 72 -3.24 7.63 -1.48
CA LEU A 72 -2.12 6.71 -1.70
C LEU A 72 -0.88 7.46 -2.20
N LEU A 73 -1.06 8.42 -3.11
CA LEU A 73 0.05 9.23 -3.58
C LEU A 73 0.65 10.08 -2.45
N GLU A 74 -0.20 10.69 -1.64
CA GLU A 74 0.25 11.53 -0.53
C GLU A 74 1.04 10.75 0.53
N ILE A 75 0.50 9.62 0.99
CA ILE A 75 1.15 8.86 2.05
C ILE A 75 2.41 8.15 1.55
N SER A 76 2.41 7.71 0.29
CA SER A 76 3.62 7.15 -0.34
C SER A 76 4.70 8.20 -0.49
N SER A 77 4.33 9.43 -0.88
CA SER A 77 5.27 10.55 -0.95
C SER A 77 5.80 10.93 0.42
N ALA A 78 4.97 10.82 1.47
CA ALA A 78 5.42 11.06 2.84
C ALA A 78 6.52 10.07 3.26
N LEU A 79 6.42 8.82 2.82
CA LEU A 79 7.49 7.83 3.05
C LEU A 79 8.80 8.26 2.40
N LEU A 80 8.73 8.80 1.19
CA LEU A 80 9.94 9.26 0.48
C LEU A 80 10.60 10.47 1.16
N ALA A 81 9.82 11.25 1.90
CA ALA A 81 10.33 12.43 2.61
C ALA A 81 11.04 12.10 3.92
N LEU A 82 10.90 10.86 4.43
CA LEU A 82 11.58 10.46 5.66
C LEU A 82 13.08 10.28 5.43
N GLU A 83 13.88 10.56 6.48
CA GLU A 83 15.30 10.22 6.44
C GLU A 83 15.50 8.71 6.61
N GLU A 84 14.63 8.06 7.39
CA GLU A 84 14.69 6.62 7.62
C GLU A 84 14.41 5.83 6.35
N SER A 85 15.22 4.81 6.07
CA SER A 85 15.02 3.92 4.94
C SER A 85 14.86 2.45 5.34
N ASP A 86 14.83 2.16 6.64
CA ASP A 86 14.56 0.81 7.15
C ASP A 86 13.04 0.64 7.29
N PRO A 87 12.41 -0.21 6.46
CA PRO A 87 10.95 -0.35 6.53
C PRO A 87 10.48 -0.95 7.85
N THR A 88 11.28 -1.79 8.48
CA THR A 88 10.94 -2.38 9.78
C THR A 88 10.93 -1.33 10.88
N ALA A 89 11.83 -0.35 10.81
CA ALA A 89 11.84 0.76 11.77
C ALA A 89 10.56 1.60 11.69
N VAL A 90 10.01 1.77 10.47
CA VAL A 90 8.80 2.56 10.26
C VAL A 90 7.53 1.75 10.52
N PHE A 91 7.46 0.54 10.00
CA PHE A 91 6.22 -0.26 9.99
C PHE A 91 6.18 -1.39 11.02
N GLY A 92 7.33 -1.88 11.47
CA GLY A 92 7.39 -3.11 12.24
C GLY A 92 7.19 -4.33 11.35
N PHE A 93 7.48 -5.51 11.88
CA PHE A 93 7.28 -6.77 11.19
C PHE A 93 5.94 -7.38 11.65
N PRO A 94 5.05 -7.89 10.77
CA PRO A 94 5.26 -8.08 9.33
C PRO A 94 4.68 -6.99 8.42
N ASP A 95 4.28 -5.83 8.95
CA ASP A 95 3.67 -4.77 8.15
C ASP A 95 4.64 -4.19 7.12
N ASP A 96 5.94 -4.23 7.40
CA ASP A 96 6.97 -3.86 6.42
C ASP A 96 6.86 -4.68 5.13
N LEU A 97 6.57 -5.97 5.25
CA LEU A 97 6.39 -6.84 4.08
C LEU A 97 5.10 -6.52 3.34
N LYS A 98 4.08 -6.06 4.05
CA LYS A 98 2.82 -5.64 3.43
C LYS A 98 2.99 -4.36 2.62
N LEU A 99 3.83 -3.44 3.08
CA LEU A 99 4.18 -2.27 2.28
C LEU A 99 4.82 -2.68 0.97
N ARG A 100 5.77 -3.62 1.02
CA ARG A 100 6.45 -4.11 -0.18
C ARG A 100 5.46 -4.70 -1.17
N SER A 101 4.54 -5.53 -0.69
CA SER A 101 3.49 -6.14 -1.53
C SER A 101 2.60 -5.08 -2.16
N SER A 102 2.18 -4.09 -1.37
CA SER A 102 1.32 -3.01 -1.87
C SER A 102 2.00 -2.19 -2.96
N MET A 103 3.24 -1.78 -2.72
CA MET A 103 3.97 -0.97 -3.70
C MET A 103 4.24 -1.75 -4.98
N THR A 104 4.48 -3.06 -4.87
CA THR A 104 4.63 -3.92 -6.04
C THR A 104 3.33 -3.96 -6.86
N LEU A 105 2.19 -4.12 -6.19
CA LEU A 105 0.88 -4.14 -6.86
C LEU A 105 0.63 -2.85 -7.63
N PHE A 106 0.78 -1.70 -6.95
CA PHE A 106 0.44 -0.42 -7.57
C PHE A 106 1.48 0.04 -8.59
N ALA A 107 2.75 -0.33 -8.43
CA ALA A 107 3.75 -0.09 -9.48
C ALA A 107 3.40 -0.86 -10.75
N ALA A 108 2.91 -2.09 -10.62
CA ALA A 108 2.48 -2.88 -11.77
C ALA A 108 1.20 -2.32 -12.40
N ALA A 109 0.26 -1.85 -11.57
CA ALA A 109 -1.01 -1.30 -12.05
C ALA A 109 -0.85 0.06 -12.72
N ALA A 110 0.13 0.86 -12.31
CA ALA A 110 0.36 2.21 -12.82
C ALA A 110 1.86 2.42 -13.06
N PRO A 111 2.43 1.79 -14.11
CA PRO A 111 3.87 1.87 -14.37
C PRO A 111 4.34 3.28 -14.70
N ASP A 112 3.43 4.18 -15.11
CA ASP A 112 3.76 5.57 -15.41
C ASP A 112 3.84 6.45 -14.17
N GLU A 113 3.41 5.93 -13.00
CA GLU A 113 3.48 6.67 -11.73
C GLU A 113 4.76 6.30 -10.99
N PRO A 114 5.72 7.24 -10.85
CA PRO A 114 7.04 6.89 -10.31
C PRO A 114 7.09 6.66 -8.80
N VAL A 115 6.08 7.10 -8.04
CA VAL A 115 6.16 7.10 -6.58
C VAL A 115 6.26 5.69 -6.00
N PHE A 116 5.52 4.72 -6.56
CA PHE A 116 5.49 3.36 -6.01
C PHE A 116 6.84 2.66 -6.18
N SER A 117 7.43 2.76 -7.36
CA SER A 117 8.78 2.22 -7.60
C SER A 117 9.82 2.94 -6.76
N ALA A 118 9.66 4.25 -6.54
CA ALA A 118 10.57 5.01 -5.70
C ALA A 118 10.54 4.53 -4.26
N VAL A 119 9.37 4.17 -3.73
CA VAL A 119 9.27 3.58 -2.38
C VAL A 119 9.98 2.23 -2.33
N LEU A 120 9.81 1.38 -3.35
CA LEU A 120 10.54 0.12 -3.43
C LEU A 120 12.04 0.35 -3.46
N ASP A 121 12.51 1.32 -4.23
CA ASP A 121 13.94 1.64 -4.30
C ASP A 121 14.49 2.06 -2.95
N LYS A 122 13.77 2.95 -2.26
CA LYS A 122 14.25 3.51 -0.99
C LYS A 122 14.26 2.48 0.14
N PHE A 123 13.20 1.69 0.28
CA PHE A 123 13.02 0.83 1.46
C PHE A 123 13.39 -0.63 1.21
N PHE A 124 13.45 -1.06 -0.04
CA PHE A 124 13.65 -2.48 -0.37
C PHE A 124 14.74 -2.70 -1.45
N GLY A 125 15.56 -1.69 -1.69
CA GLY A 125 16.64 -1.82 -2.67
C GLY A 125 16.15 -2.09 -4.09
N GLY A 126 14.92 -1.66 -4.40
CA GLY A 126 14.32 -1.88 -5.72
C GLY A 126 13.73 -3.27 -5.91
N GLN A 127 13.72 -4.12 -4.87
CA GLN A 127 13.24 -5.49 -4.98
C GLN A 127 11.73 -5.57 -4.79
N PRO A 128 10.95 -5.95 -5.82
CA PRO A 128 9.52 -6.12 -5.64
C PRO A 128 9.21 -7.38 -4.83
N ASP A 129 7.95 -7.52 -4.40
CA ASP A 129 7.48 -8.73 -3.74
C ASP A 129 7.25 -9.82 -4.77
N ALA A 130 8.07 -10.88 -4.73
CA ALA A 130 8.02 -11.96 -5.70
C ALA A 130 6.67 -12.68 -5.73
N ARG A 131 6.05 -12.87 -4.56
CA ARG A 131 4.75 -13.54 -4.46
C ARG A 131 3.65 -12.73 -5.13
N THR A 132 3.66 -11.41 -4.94
CA THR A 132 2.71 -10.51 -5.61
C THR A 132 2.83 -10.61 -7.12
N LEU A 133 4.05 -10.56 -7.64
CA LEU A 133 4.29 -10.70 -9.09
C LEU A 133 3.80 -12.05 -9.60
N GLN A 134 4.03 -13.12 -8.86
CA GLN A 134 3.59 -14.46 -9.22
C GLN A 134 2.05 -14.52 -9.31
N ILE A 135 1.35 -13.96 -8.32
CA ILE A 135 -0.12 -13.92 -8.31
C ILE A 135 -0.64 -13.13 -9.49
N LEU A 136 0.02 -12.02 -9.84
CA LEU A 136 -0.38 -11.18 -10.97
C LEU A 136 0.00 -11.78 -12.33
N GLY A 137 0.78 -12.83 -12.36
CA GLY A 137 1.24 -13.44 -13.61
C GLY A 137 2.36 -12.68 -14.27
N LEU A 138 3.16 -11.98 -13.50
CA LEU A 138 4.24 -11.12 -14.01
C LEU A 138 5.65 -11.67 -13.74
#